data_f19234d9b8450e2df793aeb110bd415e
#
_entry.id   f19234d9b8450e2df793aeb110bd415e
#
_cell.length_a   1.000
_cell.length_b   1.000
_cell.length_c   1.000
_cell.angle_alpha   90.00
_cell.angle_beta   90.00
_cell.angle_gamma   90.00
#
_symmetry.space_group_name_H-M   'P 1'
#
loop_
_entity.id
_entity.type
_entity.pdbx_description
1 polymer ?
#
loop_
_entity_poly.entity_id
_entity_poly.type
_entity_poly.pdbx_seq_one_letter_code
_entity_poly.pdbx_strand_id
1 'polypeptide(L)'
;MGGTPTHTHLTLNTMRKIESQMNAAIAKGIDWRSGNTSVHFNTEEGVALVRLYGNKIAEVGEGFIRLFDGGFQSTTTKSRLNAILEANGLPGECVFQKNFKWFVGQAGGPIPFFSGMRLN
;
A
#
# COMPACT_ATOMS: atom_id res chain seq x y z
N MET A 1 21.99 -7.89 -19.90
CA MET A 1 21.42 -7.83 -19.56
C MET A 1 20.85 -7.77 -19.43
N GLY A 2 21.30 -7.71 -19.35
CA GLY A 2 20.52 -7.44 -18.80
C GLY A 2 19.93 -7.25 -18.76
N GLY A 3 20.14 -7.12 -18.68
CA GLY A 3 19.34 -6.71 -18.25
C GLY A 3 18.75 -6.46 -18.37
N THR A 4 19.01 -6.31 -18.30
CA THR A 4 18.26 -5.92 -18.07
C THR A 4 17.61 -5.71 -18.09
N PRO A 5 17.68 -5.58 -18.14
CA PRO A 5 16.93 -5.19 -17.83
C PRO A 5 16.33 -4.98 -17.72
N THR A 6 16.58 -4.80 -17.65
CA THR A 6 15.84 -4.52 -17.22
C THR A 6 15.32 -4.32 -17.06
N HIS A 7 15.41 -4.11 -16.94
CA HIS A 7 14.70 -3.85 -16.41
C HIS A 7 14.11 -3.52 -16.24
N THR A 8 14.35 -3.41 -16.42
CA THR A 8 13.65 -3.02 -15.98
C THR A 8 13.09 -2.89 -15.90
N HIS A 9 13.12 -2.71 -15.88
CA HIS A 9 12.42 -2.45 -15.46
C HIS A 9 11.87 -2.23 -15.30
N LEU A 10 12.09 -2.12 -15.48
CA LEU A 10 11.54 -1.80 -15.20
C LEU A 10 10.69 -1.80 -15.03
N THR A 11 10.63 -1.85 -14.90
CA THR A 11 9.93 -1.70 -14.65
C THR A 11 9.29 -1.53 -14.35
N LEU A 12 9.09 -1.46 -14.47
CA LEU A 12 8.53 -1.19 -14.10
C LEU A 12 8.03 -0.87 -13.30
N ASN A 13 7.47 -0.88 -12.98
CA ASN A 13 7.09 -0.46 -12.10
C ASN A 13 7.57 -0.22 -11.29
N THR A 14 7.17 0.41 -11.16
CA THR A 14 8.34 0.82 -10.44
C THR A 14 8.01 1.37 -9.10
N MET A 15 8.25 0.61 -8.06
CA MET A 15 8.02 1.02 -6.70
C MET A 15 9.04 2.08 -6.31
N ARG A 16 8.59 3.20 -5.70
CA ARG A 16 9.47 4.24 -5.23
C ARG A 16 10.32 3.73 -4.06
N LYS A 17 11.50 4.32 -3.89
CA LYS A 17 12.41 3.91 -2.82
C LYS A 17 11.76 3.99 -1.46
N ILE A 18 11.04 5.09 -1.17
CA ILE A 18 10.35 5.25 0.10
C ILE A 18 9.33 4.14 0.31
N GLU A 19 8.69 3.66 -0.76
CA GLU A 19 7.70 2.59 -0.66
C GLU A 19 8.35 1.24 -0.41
N SER A 20 9.52 1.00 -0.99
CA SER A 20 10.29 -0.21 -0.68
C SER A 20 10.72 -0.24 0.78
N GLN A 21 11.15 0.90 1.31
CA GLN A 21 11.53 1.02 2.72
C GLN A 21 10.34 0.84 3.64
N MET A 22 9.20 1.43 3.30
CA MET A 22 7.95 1.26 4.02
C MET A 22 7.58 -0.22 4.10
N ASN A 23 7.60 -0.91 2.97
CA ASN A 23 7.25 -2.32 2.93
C ASN A 23 8.24 -3.19 3.70
N ALA A 24 9.52 -2.82 3.71
CA ALA A 24 10.51 -3.53 4.53
C ALA A 24 10.20 -3.40 6.02
N ALA A 25 9.78 -2.22 6.46
CA ALA A 25 9.42 -2.00 7.85
C ALA A 25 8.18 -2.80 8.23
N ILE A 26 7.17 -2.85 7.34
CA ILE A 26 5.98 -3.65 7.56
C ILE A 26 6.34 -5.13 7.70
N ALA A 27 7.17 -5.64 6.80
CA ALA A 27 7.56 -7.05 6.80
C ALA A 27 8.36 -7.42 8.04
N LYS A 28 9.20 -6.49 8.52
CA LYS A 28 10.03 -6.74 9.72
C LYS A 28 9.28 -6.50 11.03
N GLY A 29 8.13 -5.85 10.96
CA GLY A 29 7.38 -5.51 12.17
C GLY A 29 8.09 -4.48 13.02
N ILE A 30 8.61 -3.43 12.40
CA ILE A 30 9.34 -2.38 13.11
C ILE A 30 8.77 -1.01 12.78
N ASP A 31 9.02 -0.07 13.69
CA ASP A 31 8.69 1.34 13.45
C ASP A 31 9.68 1.94 12.47
N TRP A 32 9.17 2.81 11.60
CA TRP A 32 9.98 3.45 10.58
C TRP A 32 9.31 4.74 10.14
N ARG A 33 10.12 5.71 9.76
CA ARG A 33 9.61 6.98 9.27
C ARG A 33 10.59 7.59 8.29
N SER A 34 10.07 8.12 7.19
CA SER A 34 10.86 8.86 6.24
C SER A 34 9.95 9.85 5.52
N GLY A 35 10.33 11.13 5.54
CA GLY A 35 9.55 12.17 4.88
C GLY A 35 8.10 12.21 5.37
N ASN A 36 7.19 12.01 4.44
CA ASN A 36 5.75 12.10 4.74
C ASN A 36 5.11 10.76 5.13
N THR A 37 5.91 9.68 5.20
CA THR A 37 5.38 8.32 5.38
C THR A 37 5.94 7.71 6.65
N SER A 38 5.10 7.01 7.41
CA SER A 38 5.54 6.32 8.62
C SER A 38 4.84 4.98 8.78
N VAL A 39 5.52 4.07 9.48
CA VAL A 39 4.98 2.78 9.89
C VAL A 39 5.15 2.67 11.39
N HIS A 40 4.08 2.37 12.08
CA HIS A 40 4.12 2.06 13.52
C HIS A 40 3.61 0.64 13.70
N PHE A 41 4.44 -0.22 14.27
CA PHE A 41 4.04 -1.61 14.47
C PHE A 41 3.51 -1.80 15.89
N ASN A 42 2.24 -2.17 15.98
CA ASN A 42 1.60 -2.50 17.25
C ASN A 42 1.93 -3.96 17.57
N THR A 43 2.85 -4.17 18.53
CA THR A 43 3.33 -5.52 18.84
C THR A 43 2.27 -6.37 19.53
N GLU A 44 1.33 -5.74 20.24
CA GLU A 44 0.27 -6.49 20.92
C GLU A 44 -0.72 -7.10 19.93
N GLU A 45 -1.06 -6.34 18.89
CA GLU A 45 -2.03 -6.79 17.91
C GLU A 45 -1.38 -7.41 16.68
N GLY A 46 -0.07 -7.22 16.51
CA GLY A 46 0.62 -7.71 15.32
C GLY A 46 0.21 -6.96 14.06
N VAL A 47 -0.08 -5.67 14.18
CA VAL A 47 -0.60 -4.86 13.08
C VAL A 47 0.31 -3.67 12.84
N ALA A 48 0.68 -3.48 11.57
CA ALA A 48 1.42 -2.30 11.14
C ALA A 48 0.43 -1.21 10.74
N LEU A 49 0.59 -0.03 11.33
CA LEU A 49 -0.23 1.15 11.00
C LEU A 49 0.59 2.04 10.09
N VAL A 50 0.07 2.32 8.90
CA VAL A 50 0.78 3.14 7.92
C VAL A 50 0.10 4.50 7.83
N ARG A 51 0.90 5.56 7.92
CA ARG A 51 0.40 6.93 7.84
C ARG A 51 1.10 7.71 6.76
N LEU A 52 0.34 8.60 6.13
CA LEU A 52 0.85 9.56 5.15
C LEU A 52 0.47 10.94 5.66
N TYR A 53 1.47 11.81 5.86
CA TYR A 53 1.26 13.12 6.48
C TYR A 53 0.53 13.01 7.81
N GLY A 54 0.84 11.97 8.58
CA GLY A 54 0.23 11.74 9.88
C GLY A 54 -1.16 11.12 9.85
N ASN A 55 -1.75 10.91 8.69
CA ASN A 55 -3.09 10.34 8.55
C ASN A 55 -3.00 8.87 8.18
N LYS A 56 -3.80 8.04 8.86
CA LYS A 56 -3.77 6.60 8.61
C LYS A 56 -4.27 6.29 7.21
N ILE A 57 -3.50 5.51 6.45
CA ILE A 57 -3.91 5.05 5.13
C ILE A 57 -4.00 3.52 5.05
N ALA A 58 -3.38 2.79 5.98
CA ALA A 58 -3.49 1.33 5.96
C ALA A 58 -3.23 0.73 7.32
N GLU A 59 -3.83 -0.44 7.55
CA GLU A 59 -3.47 -1.36 8.62
C GLU A 59 -3.14 -2.69 7.95
N VAL A 60 -1.98 -3.24 8.27
CA VAL A 60 -1.53 -4.51 7.69
C VAL A 60 -1.32 -5.49 8.82
N GLY A 61 -2.16 -6.49 8.89
CA GLY A 61 -2.07 -7.55 9.86
C GLY A 61 -1.86 -8.89 9.17
N GLU A 62 -1.79 -9.94 9.97
CA GLU A 62 -1.67 -11.28 9.43
C GLU A 62 -3.01 -11.68 8.80
N GLY A 63 -3.00 -11.90 7.49
CA GLY A 63 -4.20 -12.34 6.78
C GLY A 63 -5.19 -11.24 6.43
N PHE A 64 -4.86 -9.97 6.69
CA PHE A 64 -5.76 -8.91 6.28
C PHE A 64 -5.02 -7.59 6.02
N ILE A 65 -5.63 -6.75 5.21
CA ILE A 65 -5.21 -5.37 4.99
C ILE A 65 -6.46 -4.50 5.05
N ARG A 66 -6.39 -3.41 5.79
CA ARG A 66 -7.47 -2.44 5.81
C ARG A 66 -6.98 -1.15 5.17
N LEU A 67 -7.78 -0.60 4.26
CA LEU A 67 -7.39 0.56 3.46
C LEU A 67 -8.16 1.80 3.89
N PHE A 68 -7.46 2.94 3.93
CA PHE A 68 -8.04 4.24 4.25
C PHE A 68 -7.48 5.26 3.27
N ASP A 69 -8.19 6.35 3.02
CA ASP A 69 -7.67 7.39 2.15
C ASP A 69 -6.97 8.52 2.91
N GLY A 70 -6.98 8.45 4.24
CA GLY A 70 -6.36 9.50 5.05
C GLY A 70 -7.11 10.82 5.01
N GLY A 71 -8.35 10.81 4.52
CA GLY A 71 -9.16 12.01 4.38
C GLY A 71 -8.95 12.74 3.07
N PHE A 72 -8.06 12.25 2.20
CA PHE A 72 -7.76 12.92 0.95
C PHE A 72 -7.27 11.92 -0.10
N GLN A 73 -8.03 11.77 -1.18
CA GLN A 73 -7.72 10.81 -2.24
C GLN A 73 -6.72 11.41 -3.23
N SER A 74 -5.44 11.28 -2.93
CA SER A 74 -4.37 11.82 -3.74
C SER A 74 -3.63 10.73 -4.51
N THR A 75 -2.89 11.15 -5.53
CA THR A 75 -2.02 10.25 -6.28
C THR A 75 -0.98 9.59 -5.38
N THR A 76 -0.45 10.34 -4.42
CA THR A 76 0.54 9.80 -3.47
C THR A 76 -0.09 8.74 -2.59
N THR A 77 -1.29 8.99 -2.06
CA THR A 77 -2.00 7.99 -1.26
C THR A 77 -2.20 6.71 -2.07
N LYS A 78 -2.67 6.84 -3.30
CA LYS A 78 -2.90 5.69 -4.17
C LYS A 78 -1.60 4.93 -4.44
N SER A 79 -0.51 5.64 -4.67
CA SER A 79 0.80 5.01 -4.89
C SER A 79 1.24 4.20 -3.67
N ARG A 80 1.10 4.76 -2.47
CA ARG A 80 1.45 4.05 -1.24
C ARG A 80 0.58 2.81 -1.04
N LEU A 81 -0.73 2.93 -1.26
CA LEU A 81 -1.65 1.81 -1.11
C LEU A 81 -1.31 0.69 -2.09
N ASN A 82 -1.00 1.05 -3.34
CA ASN A 82 -0.65 0.03 -4.34
C ASN A 82 0.66 -0.66 -4.00
N ALA A 83 1.64 0.06 -3.44
CA ALA A 83 2.88 -0.56 -2.98
C ALA A 83 2.61 -1.56 -1.85
N ILE A 84 1.73 -1.20 -0.91
CA ILE A 84 1.37 -2.10 0.19
C ILE A 84 0.67 -3.35 -0.35
N LEU A 85 -0.27 -3.16 -1.28
CA LEU A 85 -1.00 -4.29 -1.86
C LEU A 85 -0.10 -5.20 -2.68
N GLU A 86 0.85 -4.62 -3.40
CA GLU A 86 1.79 -5.42 -4.17
C GLU A 86 2.61 -6.35 -3.27
N ALA A 87 3.04 -5.86 -2.12
CA ALA A 87 3.89 -6.63 -1.20
C ALA A 87 3.10 -7.56 -0.28
N ASN A 88 1.87 -7.19 0.08
CA ASN A 88 1.14 -7.87 1.15
C ASN A 88 -0.23 -8.39 0.74
N GLY A 89 -0.76 -7.96 -0.40
CA GLY A 89 -2.08 -8.36 -0.87
C GLY A 89 -2.06 -9.59 -1.74
N LEU A 90 -3.22 -9.96 -2.24
CA LEU A 90 -3.36 -11.04 -3.19
C LEU A 90 -3.08 -10.53 -4.60
N PRO A 91 -2.68 -11.42 -5.54
CA PRO A 91 -2.45 -11.00 -6.91
C PRO A 91 -3.68 -10.30 -7.50
N GLY A 92 -3.44 -9.19 -8.17
CA GLY A 92 -4.50 -8.40 -8.80
C GLY A 92 -5.15 -7.37 -7.92
N GLU A 93 -4.87 -7.37 -6.62
CA GLU A 93 -5.42 -6.33 -5.74
C GLU A 93 -4.70 -5.02 -5.99
N CYS A 94 -5.47 -3.98 -6.28
CA CYS A 94 -4.91 -2.65 -6.53
C CYS A 94 -5.99 -1.58 -6.34
N VAL A 95 -5.54 -0.35 -6.09
CA VAL A 95 -6.43 0.82 -6.04
C VAL A 95 -6.26 1.56 -7.35
N PHE A 96 -7.37 1.85 -8.02
CA PHE A 96 -7.31 2.62 -9.27
C PHE A 96 -8.47 3.61 -9.32
N GLN A 97 -8.34 4.56 -10.25
CA GLN A 97 -9.32 5.63 -10.40
C GLN A 97 -9.97 5.53 -11.78
N LYS A 98 -11.28 5.67 -11.81
CA LYS A 98 -12.04 5.69 -13.06
C LYS A 98 -13.22 6.65 -12.87
N ASN A 99 -13.39 7.57 -13.82
CA ASN A 99 -14.45 8.57 -13.75
C ASN A 99 -14.42 9.34 -12.42
N PHE A 100 -13.21 9.72 -11.98
CA PHE A 100 -12.97 10.50 -10.76
C PHE A 100 -13.33 9.77 -9.47
N LYS A 101 -13.54 8.46 -9.53
CA LYS A 101 -13.85 7.65 -8.34
C LYS A 101 -12.82 6.56 -8.17
N TRP A 102 -12.51 6.24 -6.91
CA TRP A 102 -11.58 5.17 -6.58
C TRP A 102 -12.29 3.83 -6.49
N PHE A 103 -11.60 2.82 -6.97
CA PHE A 103 -12.05 1.43 -6.93
C PHE A 103 -10.90 0.55 -6.45
N VAL A 104 -11.25 -0.65 -5.97
CA VAL A 104 -10.28 -1.68 -5.63
C VAL A 104 -10.50 -2.85 -6.57
N GLY A 105 -9.45 -3.21 -7.32
CA GLY A 105 -9.45 -4.42 -8.15
C GLY A 105 -9.20 -5.62 -7.27
N GLN A 106 -9.90 -6.70 -7.56
CA GLN A 106 -9.76 -7.96 -6.84
C GLN A 106 -10.31 -9.10 -7.68
N ALA A 107 -10.16 -10.35 -7.20
CA ALA A 107 -10.49 -11.54 -7.96
C ALA A 107 -11.95 -11.58 -8.42
N GLY A 108 -12.89 -11.10 -7.63
CA GLY A 108 -14.31 -11.10 -8.00
C GLY A 108 -14.74 -9.91 -8.84
N GLY A 109 -13.80 -9.08 -9.28
CA GLY A 109 -14.07 -7.86 -10.03
C GLY A 109 -13.93 -6.63 -9.15
N PRO A 110 -13.86 -5.44 -9.76
CA PRO A 110 -13.64 -4.21 -9.00
C PRO A 110 -14.82 -3.87 -8.11
N ILE A 111 -14.51 -3.32 -6.94
CA ILE A 111 -15.50 -2.81 -6.01
C ILE A 111 -15.18 -1.35 -5.69
N PRO A 112 -16.18 -0.54 -5.35
CA PRO A 112 -15.92 0.85 -4.96
C PRO A 112 -15.03 0.90 -3.72
N PHE A 113 -14.05 1.83 -3.74
CA PHE A 113 -13.23 2.07 -2.57
C PHE A 113 -14.04 2.80 -1.50
N PHE A 114 -13.90 2.38 -0.26
CA PHE A 114 -14.38 3.16 0.88
C PHE A 114 -13.35 3.06 2.01
N SER A 115 -13.18 4.17 2.72
CA SER A 115 -12.17 4.25 3.77
C SER A 115 -12.55 3.30 4.91
N GLY A 116 -11.59 2.48 5.33
CA GLY A 116 -11.82 1.47 6.36
C GLY A 116 -12.17 0.10 5.81
N MET A 117 -12.22 -0.06 4.48
CA MET A 117 -12.56 -1.36 3.90
C MET A 117 -11.45 -2.38 4.20
N ARG A 118 -11.87 -3.62 4.38
CA ARG A 118 -10.95 -4.71 4.68
C ARG A 118 -10.84 -5.65 3.49
N LEU A 119 -9.62 -6.04 3.17
CA LEU A 119 -9.34 -7.07 2.17
C LEU A 119 -8.83 -8.30 2.91
N ASN A 120 -9.41 -9.45 2.60
CA ASN A 120 -9.08 -10.78 3.17
C ASN A 120 -9.45 -10.91 4.63
#